data_0117199e40182e4871d8c695debae3f7
#
_entry.id   0117199e40182e4871d8c695debae3f7
#
_cell.length_a   1.000
_cell.length_b   1.000
_cell.length_c   1.000
_cell.angle_alpha   90.00
_cell.angle_beta   90.00
_cell.angle_gamma   90.00
#
_symmetry.space_group_name_H-M   'P 1'
#
loop_
_entity.id
_entity.type
_entity.pdbx_description
1 polymer ?
#
loop_
_entity_poly.entity_id
_entity_poly.type
_entity_poly.pdbx_seq_one_letter_code
_entity_poly.pdbx_strand_id
1 'polypeptide(L)'
;DLVAQNNSKLLVFIYPNLTVHNLAIPGFLDYNEALMRFCKENDIECVNFSLARPELYPRKTDEYYFDLYHMVGDGSDIFSYCFSKFFNAFKAGEDTSGWFYSGKWEYLQSVTVIPNCWIQTYHPEEDWNMAWEQDEQTVSAASENGARDVYLANCNHGPSVTPEYRFFLRDESTGTETPLTAWQTEGILSCAKGELTGACIRVYARAQGGEDDPELHFDFHPGEDEEPCLQV
;
A
#
# COMPACT_ATOMS: atom_id res chain seq x y z
N ASP A 1 -5.08 -30.25 -26.71
CA ASP A 1 -4.88 -29.79 -25.37
C ASP A 1 -4.02 -30.77 -24.57
N LEU A 2 -2.82 -30.35 -24.15
CA LEU A 2 -1.83 -31.18 -23.43
C LEU A 2 -2.35 -31.67 -22.07
N VAL A 3 -3.19 -30.85 -21.39
CA VAL A 3 -3.77 -31.18 -20.09
C VAL A 3 -4.71 -32.37 -20.24
N ALA A 4 -5.61 -32.34 -21.22
CA ALA A 4 -6.54 -33.42 -21.48
C ALA A 4 -5.81 -34.71 -21.98
N GLN A 5 -4.78 -34.55 -22.83
CA GLN A 5 -3.97 -35.67 -23.32
C GLN A 5 -3.24 -36.42 -22.19
N ASN A 6 -2.88 -35.72 -21.11
CA ASN A 6 -2.19 -36.29 -19.96
C ASN A 6 -3.13 -36.66 -18.79
N ASN A 7 -4.45 -36.61 -19.00
CA ASN A 7 -5.46 -36.81 -17.94
C ASN A 7 -5.17 -35.98 -16.68
N SER A 8 -4.73 -34.74 -16.86
CA SER A 8 -4.36 -33.81 -15.83
C SER A 8 -5.42 -32.71 -15.69
N LYS A 9 -5.36 -31.95 -14.59
CA LYS A 9 -6.16 -30.74 -14.40
C LYS A 9 -5.22 -29.56 -14.30
N LEU A 10 -5.61 -28.44 -14.88
CA LEU A 10 -4.90 -27.17 -14.74
C LEU A 10 -5.43 -26.45 -13.49
N LEU A 11 -4.53 -26.07 -12.61
CA LEU A 11 -4.78 -25.15 -11.51
C LEU A 11 -3.96 -23.88 -11.75
N VAL A 12 -4.62 -22.76 -11.91
CA VAL A 12 -3.99 -21.43 -11.94
C VAL A 12 -4.01 -20.86 -10.53
N PHE A 13 -2.90 -20.32 -10.08
CA PHE A 13 -2.90 -19.56 -8.82
C PHE A 13 -2.27 -18.20 -9.02
N ILE A 14 -2.85 -17.19 -8.36
CA ILE A 14 -2.32 -15.84 -8.28
C ILE A 14 -1.53 -15.75 -6.98
N TYR A 15 -0.29 -15.33 -7.10
CA TYR A 15 0.66 -15.22 -5.99
C TYR A 15 0.22 -14.16 -4.99
N PRO A 16 0.45 -14.33 -3.69
CA PRO A 16 0.15 -13.30 -2.71
C PRO A 16 1.15 -12.15 -2.80
N ASN A 17 0.65 -10.93 -2.76
CA ASN A 17 1.45 -9.72 -2.67
C ASN A 17 1.17 -9.01 -1.34
N LEU A 18 2.02 -8.04 -1.01
CA LEU A 18 1.79 -7.15 0.11
C LEU A 18 0.50 -6.32 -0.10
N THR A 19 -0.11 -5.93 1.01
CA THR A 19 -1.28 -5.06 0.97
C THR A 19 -0.98 -3.73 0.26
N VAL A 20 0.18 -3.15 0.51
CA VAL A 20 0.62 -1.92 -0.16
C VAL A 20 0.68 -2.10 -1.68
N HIS A 21 1.22 -3.21 -2.19
CA HIS A 21 1.23 -3.50 -3.62
C HIS A 21 -0.18 -3.59 -4.21
N ASN A 22 -1.08 -4.29 -3.53
CA ASN A 22 -2.47 -4.45 -3.98
C ASN A 22 -3.22 -3.10 -4.05
N LEU A 23 -2.85 -2.14 -3.20
CA LEU A 23 -3.44 -0.79 -3.17
C LEU A 23 -2.74 0.17 -4.13
N ALA A 24 -1.41 0.12 -4.23
CA ALA A 24 -0.61 1.10 -4.96
C ALA A 24 -0.63 0.89 -6.48
N ILE A 25 -0.82 -0.34 -6.96
CA ILE A 25 -0.78 -0.63 -8.40
C ILE A 25 -2.19 -0.47 -9.00
N PRO A 26 -2.44 0.59 -9.78
CA PRO A 26 -3.75 0.81 -10.39
C PRO A 26 -4.20 -0.38 -11.26
N GLY A 27 -5.42 -0.85 -11.04
CA GLY A 27 -6.01 -1.94 -11.81
C GLY A 27 -5.48 -3.34 -11.50
N PHE A 28 -4.55 -3.51 -10.54
CA PHE A 28 -4.00 -4.84 -10.21
C PHE A 28 -5.08 -5.81 -9.73
N LEU A 29 -5.92 -5.39 -8.81
CA LEU A 29 -7.04 -6.23 -8.33
C LEU A 29 -8.10 -6.46 -9.42
N ASP A 30 -8.33 -5.49 -10.30
CA ASP A 30 -9.24 -5.63 -11.46
C ASP A 30 -8.71 -6.66 -12.45
N TYR A 31 -7.39 -6.65 -12.72
CA TYR A 31 -6.74 -7.66 -13.54
C TYR A 31 -6.90 -9.06 -12.93
N ASN A 32 -6.68 -9.20 -11.63
CA ASN A 32 -6.85 -10.48 -10.94
C ASN A 32 -8.29 -11.00 -11.04
N GLU A 33 -9.29 -10.14 -10.86
CA GLU A 33 -10.71 -10.51 -11.02
C GLU A 33 -11.02 -10.90 -12.47
N ALA A 34 -10.45 -10.20 -13.45
CA ALA A 34 -10.63 -10.56 -14.87
C ALA A 34 -10.03 -11.93 -15.17
N LEU A 35 -8.83 -12.23 -14.64
CA LEU A 35 -8.20 -13.55 -14.79
C LEU A 35 -9.01 -14.66 -14.11
N MET A 36 -9.50 -14.45 -12.89
CA MET A 36 -10.37 -15.40 -12.17
C MET A 36 -11.65 -15.67 -12.95
N ARG A 37 -12.28 -14.63 -13.50
CA ARG A 37 -13.48 -14.74 -14.35
C ARG A 37 -13.18 -15.53 -15.62
N PHE A 38 -12.09 -15.23 -16.33
CA PHE A 38 -11.66 -15.98 -17.51
C PHE A 38 -11.46 -17.46 -17.20
N CYS A 39 -10.78 -17.80 -16.11
CA CYS A 39 -10.60 -19.18 -15.68
C CYS A 39 -11.93 -19.88 -15.46
N LYS A 40 -12.85 -19.23 -14.74
CA LYS A 40 -14.20 -19.76 -14.46
C LYS A 40 -15.00 -20.01 -15.77
N GLU A 41 -14.96 -19.08 -16.71
CA GLU A 41 -15.64 -19.21 -18.01
C GLU A 41 -15.09 -20.34 -18.89
N ASN A 42 -13.86 -20.75 -18.63
CA ASN A 42 -13.17 -21.81 -19.37
C ASN A 42 -13.01 -23.13 -18.58
N ASP A 43 -13.74 -23.29 -17.46
CA ASP A 43 -13.68 -24.46 -16.58
C ASP A 43 -12.23 -24.76 -16.10
N ILE A 44 -11.48 -23.71 -15.79
CA ILE A 44 -10.14 -23.78 -15.24
C ILE A 44 -10.21 -23.39 -13.75
N GLU A 45 -9.71 -24.26 -12.89
CA GLU A 45 -9.59 -23.95 -11.47
C GLU A 45 -8.59 -22.81 -11.25
N CYS A 46 -9.01 -21.79 -10.51
CA CYS A 46 -8.17 -20.63 -10.21
C CYS A 46 -8.32 -20.23 -8.75
N VAL A 47 -7.20 -19.99 -8.07
CA VAL A 47 -7.17 -19.48 -6.69
C VAL A 47 -6.32 -18.23 -6.61
N ASN A 48 -6.80 -17.22 -5.89
CA ASN A 48 -6.11 -15.94 -5.74
C ASN A 48 -5.62 -15.74 -4.30
N PHE A 49 -4.33 -15.99 -4.06
CA PHE A 49 -3.71 -15.77 -2.76
C PHE A 49 -3.53 -14.28 -2.42
N SER A 50 -3.64 -13.36 -3.38
CA SER A 50 -3.75 -11.93 -3.07
C SER A 50 -5.04 -11.59 -2.31
N LEU A 51 -6.05 -12.47 -2.37
CA LEU A 51 -7.30 -12.37 -1.60
C LEU A 51 -7.36 -13.35 -0.43
N ALA A 52 -6.25 -14.02 -0.07
CA ALA A 52 -6.23 -14.91 1.09
C ALA A 52 -6.48 -14.13 2.38
N ARG A 53 -7.29 -14.68 3.27
CA ARG A 53 -7.50 -14.11 4.62
C ARG A 53 -6.28 -14.34 5.50
N PRO A 54 -6.02 -13.48 6.51
CA PRO A 54 -4.86 -13.59 7.41
C PRO A 54 -4.74 -14.96 8.10
N GLU A 55 -5.86 -15.64 8.35
CA GLU A 55 -5.90 -16.97 8.97
C GLU A 55 -5.33 -18.06 8.06
N LEU A 56 -5.36 -17.85 6.76
CA LEU A 56 -4.69 -18.72 5.80
C LEU A 56 -3.26 -18.25 5.54
N TYR A 57 -3.08 -16.96 5.23
CA TYR A 57 -1.78 -16.40 4.86
C TYR A 57 -1.55 -15.05 5.56
N PRO A 58 -0.77 -15.01 6.66
CA PRO A 58 -0.41 -13.77 7.33
C PRO A 58 0.58 -12.98 6.45
N ARG A 59 0.21 -11.72 6.12
CA ARG A 59 1.06 -10.83 5.34
C ARG A 59 1.89 -9.97 6.26
N LYS A 60 3.14 -10.38 6.48
CA LYS A 60 4.11 -9.61 7.26
C LYS A 60 5.18 -9.04 6.33
N THR A 61 5.30 -7.72 6.29
CA THR A 61 6.12 -7.00 5.33
C THR A 61 7.60 -7.27 5.50
N ASP A 62 8.09 -7.08 6.70
CA ASP A 62 9.50 -7.13 7.09
C ASP A 62 10.06 -8.55 7.23
N GLU A 63 9.19 -9.52 7.52
CA GLU A 63 9.61 -10.91 7.72
C GLU A 63 9.54 -11.75 6.43
N TYR A 64 8.63 -11.41 5.49
CA TYR A 64 8.30 -12.31 4.38
C TYR A 64 8.64 -11.75 3.00
N TYR A 65 8.85 -10.45 2.86
CA TYR A 65 9.06 -9.81 1.58
C TYR A 65 10.33 -8.97 1.56
N PHE A 66 11.09 -9.10 0.47
CA PHE A 66 12.24 -8.25 0.19
C PHE A 66 11.81 -6.89 -0.39
N ASP A 67 10.74 -6.89 -1.16
CA ASP A 67 10.08 -5.71 -1.74
C ASP A 67 8.57 -5.97 -1.84
N LEU A 68 7.85 -5.17 -2.62
CA LEU A 68 6.38 -5.22 -2.72
C LEU A 68 5.81 -6.58 -3.14
N TYR A 69 6.60 -7.44 -3.81
CA TYR A 69 6.13 -8.69 -4.41
C TYR A 69 7.13 -9.85 -4.41
N HIS A 70 8.39 -9.63 -4.05
CA HIS A 70 9.37 -10.70 -3.94
C HIS A 70 9.50 -11.20 -2.51
N MET A 71 9.19 -12.46 -2.27
CA MET A 71 9.37 -13.10 -0.97
C MET A 71 10.83 -13.40 -0.69
N VAL A 72 11.22 -13.23 0.58
CA VAL A 72 12.47 -13.81 1.13
C VAL A 72 12.27 -15.28 1.49
N GLY A 73 13.34 -15.96 1.90
CA GLY A 73 13.33 -17.40 2.23
C GLY A 73 12.20 -17.79 3.18
N ASP A 74 12.08 -17.11 4.33
CA ASP A 74 11.05 -17.39 5.34
C ASP A 74 9.63 -17.14 4.80
N GLY A 75 9.44 -16.08 3.99
CA GLY A 75 8.18 -15.81 3.30
C GLY A 75 7.80 -16.92 2.33
N SER A 76 8.78 -17.44 1.58
CA SER A 76 8.57 -18.56 0.64
C SER A 76 8.20 -19.84 1.38
N ASP A 77 8.81 -20.10 2.54
CA ASP A 77 8.52 -21.29 3.36
C ASP A 77 7.11 -21.21 3.95
N ILE A 78 6.72 -20.08 4.49
CA ILE A 78 5.36 -19.84 5.00
C ILE A 78 4.34 -19.94 3.87
N PHE A 79 4.60 -19.34 2.70
CA PHE A 79 3.70 -19.47 1.56
C PHE A 79 3.57 -20.92 1.11
N SER A 80 4.67 -21.67 1.01
CA SER A 80 4.67 -23.08 0.65
C SER A 80 3.84 -23.93 1.62
N TYR A 81 3.94 -23.65 2.92
CA TYR A 81 3.11 -24.29 3.94
C TYR A 81 1.61 -23.95 3.75
N CYS A 82 1.27 -22.69 3.60
CA CYS A 82 -0.11 -22.24 3.40
C CYS A 82 -0.71 -22.79 2.10
N PHE A 83 0.07 -22.80 1.02
CA PHE A 83 -0.32 -23.38 -0.26
C PHE A 83 -0.53 -24.91 -0.13
N SER A 84 0.36 -25.62 0.54
CA SER A 84 0.20 -27.06 0.82
C SER A 84 -1.08 -27.36 1.59
N LYS A 85 -1.37 -26.56 2.63
CA LYS A 85 -2.59 -26.68 3.43
C LYS A 85 -3.83 -26.51 2.52
N PHE A 86 -3.87 -25.44 1.73
CA PHE A 86 -4.92 -25.19 0.77
C PHE A 86 -5.05 -26.35 -0.24
N PHE A 87 -3.94 -26.75 -0.86
CA PHE A 87 -3.94 -27.75 -1.91
C PHE A 87 -4.42 -29.13 -1.43
N ASN A 88 -4.08 -29.51 -0.19
CA ASN A 88 -4.55 -30.75 0.38
C ASN A 88 -6.06 -30.73 0.64
N ALA A 89 -6.60 -29.64 1.19
CA ALA A 89 -8.04 -29.45 1.37
C ALA A 89 -8.79 -29.43 0.04
N PHE A 90 -8.25 -28.70 -0.95
CA PHE A 90 -8.79 -28.66 -2.31
C PHE A 90 -8.86 -30.07 -2.94
N LYS A 91 -7.78 -30.85 -2.84
CA LYS A 91 -7.75 -32.24 -3.35
C LYS A 91 -8.72 -33.16 -2.61
N ALA A 92 -8.96 -32.92 -1.32
CA ALA A 92 -9.93 -33.66 -0.54
C ALA A 92 -11.39 -33.25 -0.83
N GLY A 93 -11.61 -32.23 -1.64
CA GLY A 93 -12.94 -31.69 -1.96
C GLY A 93 -13.56 -30.90 -0.78
N GLU A 94 -12.74 -30.41 0.13
CA GLU A 94 -13.20 -29.58 1.24
C GLU A 94 -13.58 -28.18 0.73
N ASP A 95 -14.56 -27.55 1.39
CA ASP A 95 -14.90 -26.15 1.11
C ASP A 95 -13.82 -25.20 1.65
N THR A 96 -13.07 -24.59 0.75
CA THR A 96 -12.03 -23.61 1.04
C THR A 96 -12.46 -22.17 0.80
N SER A 97 -13.72 -21.92 0.44
CA SER A 97 -14.21 -20.57 0.09
C SER A 97 -14.05 -19.57 1.23
N GLY A 98 -14.22 -20.00 2.47
CA GLY A 98 -14.04 -19.16 3.66
C GLY A 98 -12.58 -18.73 3.94
N TRP A 99 -11.60 -19.27 3.21
CA TRP A 99 -10.19 -18.92 3.37
C TRP A 99 -9.76 -17.71 2.54
N PHE A 100 -10.65 -17.23 1.68
CA PHE A 100 -10.40 -16.12 0.78
C PHE A 100 -11.52 -15.07 0.91
N TYR A 101 -11.20 -13.83 0.62
CA TYR A 101 -12.21 -12.82 0.37
C TYR A 101 -12.92 -13.15 -0.95
N SER A 102 -14.23 -12.90 -1.02
CA SER A 102 -15.05 -13.24 -2.19
C SER A 102 -14.72 -12.42 -3.44
N GLY A 103 -13.99 -11.33 -3.29
CA GLY A 103 -13.53 -10.45 -4.36
C GLY A 103 -12.82 -9.22 -3.82
N LYS A 104 -12.39 -8.33 -4.73
CA LYS A 104 -11.62 -7.15 -4.39
C LYS A 104 -12.32 -6.23 -3.39
N TRP A 105 -13.63 -6.06 -3.49
CA TRP A 105 -14.37 -5.13 -2.62
C TRP A 105 -14.41 -5.60 -1.17
N GLU A 106 -14.63 -6.90 -0.92
CA GLU A 106 -14.56 -7.45 0.43
C GLU A 106 -13.14 -7.33 0.99
N TYR A 107 -12.12 -7.61 0.15
CA TYR A 107 -10.73 -7.42 0.52
C TYR A 107 -10.44 -5.96 0.88
N LEU A 108 -10.77 -5.00 0.02
CA LEU A 108 -10.51 -3.58 0.24
C LEU A 108 -11.21 -3.05 1.51
N GLN A 109 -12.43 -3.51 1.79
CA GLN A 109 -13.15 -3.16 3.03
C GLN A 109 -12.47 -3.74 4.29
N SER A 110 -11.71 -4.81 4.15
CA SER A 110 -10.97 -5.41 5.27
C SER A 110 -9.67 -4.69 5.61
N VAL A 111 -9.18 -3.82 4.72
CA VAL A 111 -7.95 -3.05 4.93
C VAL A 111 -8.29 -1.83 5.78
N THR A 112 -8.04 -1.94 7.09
CA THR A 112 -8.36 -0.92 8.09
C THR A 112 -7.13 -0.18 8.61
N VAL A 113 -5.94 -0.58 8.17
CA VAL A 113 -4.67 0.05 8.51
C VAL A 113 -4.06 0.74 7.31
N ILE A 114 -3.23 1.74 7.54
CA ILE A 114 -2.41 2.40 6.51
C ILE A 114 -1.10 1.62 6.41
N PRO A 115 -0.78 1.03 5.25
CA PRO A 115 0.42 0.20 5.12
C PRO A 115 1.71 0.98 4.84
N ASN A 116 1.61 2.21 4.35
CA ASN A 116 2.74 3.10 4.07
C ASN A 116 2.29 4.55 3.92
N CYS A 117 3.23 5.48 4.07
CA CYS A 117 3.04 6.89 3.74
C CYS A 117 4.31 7.46 3.09
N TRP A 118 4.18 8.60 2.42
CA TRP A 118 5.30 9.34 1.82
C TRP A 118 5.00 10.83 1.75
N ILE A 119 6.04 11.63 1.46
CA ILE A 119 5.93 13.08 1.19
C ILE A 119 6.47 13.35 -0.21
N GLN A 120 5.96 14.38 -0.85
CA GLN A 120 6.50 14.98 -2.06
C GLN A 120 6.40 16.50 -2.01
N THR A 121 7.30 17.21 -2.71
CA THR A 121 7.17 18.65 -2.91
C THR A 121 6.10 18.92 -3.97
N TYR A 122 5.26 19.93 -3.72
CA TYR A 122 4.29 20.41 -4.71
C TYR A 122 4.95 21.38 -5.69
N HIS A 123 4.89 21.07 -6.99
CA HIS A 123 5.40 21.91 -8.07
C HIS A 123 4.22 22.28 -9.01
N PRO A 124 3.68 23.51 -8.97
CA PRO A 124 2.45 23.87 -9.65
C PRO A 124 2.48 23.76 -11.19
N GLU A 125 3.67 23.60 -11.77
CA GLU A 125 3.88 23.51 -13.22
C GLU A 125 4.04 22.07 -13.74
N GLU A 126 3.95 21.07 -12.86
CA GLU A 126 4.21 19.66 -13.21
C GLU A 126 2.98 18.79 -13.06
N ASP A 127 2.57 18.09 -14.12
CA ASP A 127 1.36 17.26 -14.16
C ASP A 127 1.38 16.06 -13.16
N TRP A 128 2.56 15.62 -12.72
CA TRP A 128 2.69 14.51 -11.77
C TRP A 128 2.44 14.88 -10.30
N ASN A 129 2.31 16.18 -10.02
CA ASN A 129 1.90 16.70 -8.70
C ASN A 129 0.47 16.35 -8.29
N MET A 130 -0.27 15.63 -9.10
CA MET A 130 -1.62 15.23 -8.75
C MET A 130 -1.60 14.52 -7.41
N ALA A 131 -1.81 15.29 -6.37
CA ALA A 131 -2.05 14.82 -5.03
C ALA A 131 -3.26 13.89 -5.10
N TRP A 132 -3.04 12.61 -5.09
CA TRP A 132 -4.03 11.59 -5.35
C TRP A 132 -5.21 11.65 -4.37
N GLU A 133 -5.04 12.37 -3.28
CA GLU A 133 -6.02 12.52 -2.21
C GLU A 133 -6.33 13.97 -1.83
N GLN A 134 -5.50 14.93 -2.26
CA GLN A 134 -5.68 16.33 -1.90
C GLN A 134 -6.40 17.08 -3.02
N ASP A 135 -7.37 17.91 -2.64
CA ASP A 135 -8.06 18.79 -3.57
C ASP A 135 -7.10 19.84 -4.15
N GLU A 136 -7.00 19.89 -5.48
CA GLU A 136 -6.09 20.80 -6.20
C GLU A 136 -6.28 22.27 -5.81
N GLN A 137 -7.50 22.69 -5.55
CA GLN A 137 -7.78 24.07 -5.14
C GLN A 137 -7.22 24.38 -3.76
N THR A 138 -7.32 23.41 -2.84
CA THR A 138 -6.76 23.51 -1.48
C THR A 138 -5.24 23.58 -1.52
N VAL A 139 -4.59 22.75 -2.33
CA VAL A 139 -3.13 22.74 -2.50
C VAL A 139 -2.66 24.04 -3.15
N SER A 140 -3.30 24.48 -4.21
CA SER A 140 -2.99 25.75 -4.90
C SER A 140 -3.15 26.95 -3.96
N ALA A 141 -4.20 26.97 -3.15
CA ALA A 141 -4.38 28.01 -2.14
C ALA A 141 -3.27 28.00 -1.07
N ALA A 142 -2.82 26.81 -0.64
CA ALA A 142 -1.73 26.67 0.34
C ALA A 142 -0.38 27.16 -0.21
N SER A 143 -0.17 27.09 -1.55
CA SER A 143 1.04 27.57 -2.22
C SER A 143 1.07 29.09 -2.41
N GLU A 144 -0.03 29.80 -2.21
CA GLU A 144 -0.15 31.26 -2.44
C GLU A 144 0.40 31.68 -3.82
N ASN A 145 0.06 30.94 -4.89
CA ASN A 145 0.58 31.12 -6.24
C ASN A 145 2.12 30.97 -6.36
N GLY A 146 2.69 30.02 -5.63
CA GLY A 146 4.13 29.72 -5.64
C GLY A 146 4.98 30.61 -4.72
N ALA A 147 4.35 31.40 -3.86
CA ALA A 147 5.04 32.22 -2.87
C ALA A 147 5.48 31.41 -1.63
N ARG A 148 4.93 30.22 -1.45
CA ARG A 148 5.22 29.30 -0.33
C ARG A 148 5.66 27.94 -0.85
N ASP A 149 6.49 27.26 -0.09
CA ASP A 149 6.75 25.84 -0.32
C ASP A 149 5.61 25.02 0.29
N VAL A 150 5.18 24.01 -0.45
CA VAL A 150 4.12 23.07 -0.04
C VAL A 150 4.64 21.64 -0.18
N TYR A 151 4.46 20.88 0.88
CA TYR A 151 4.81 19.46 0.94
C TYR A 151 3.52 18.67 1.14
N LEU A 152 3.34 17.63 0.32
CA LEU A 152 2.14 16.81 0.29
C LEU A 152 2.45 15.43 0.86
N ALA A 153 1.82 15.09 1.96
CA ALA A 153 1.81 13.75 2.50
C ALA A 153 0.69 12.93 1.85
N ASN A 154 0.99 11.70 1.51
CA ASN A 154 0.05 10.74 0.97
C ASN A 154 0.27 9.38 1.64
N CYS A 155 -0.71 8.49 1.50
CA CYS A 155 -0.60 7.10 1.94
C CYS A 155 -1.47 6.19 1.07
N ASN A 156 -1.19 4.89 1.11
CA ASN A 156 -2.14 3.92 0.57
C ASN A 156 -3.08 3.47 1.68
N HIS A 157 -4.37 3.40 1.40
CA HIS A 157 -5.37 2.95 2.37
C HIS A 157 -6.57 2.28 1.72
N GLY A 158 -7.33 1.52 2.48
CA GLY A 158 -8.62 0.99 2.06
C GLY A 158 -9.71 2.08 2.02
N PRO A 159 -10.79 1.87 1.27
CA PRO A 159 -11.85 2.87 1.08
C PRO A 159 -12.64 3.19 2.37
N SER A 160 -12.50 2.39 3.41
CA SER A 160 -13.12 2.60 4.72
C SER A 160 -12.26 3.41 5.70
N VAL A 161 -11.04 3.76 5.30
CA VAL A 161 -10.07 4.49 6.13
C VAL A 161 -10.01 5.94 5.68
N THR A 162 -10.13 6.86 6.63
CA THR A 162 -9.78 8.28 6.44
C THR A 162 -8.40 8.48 7.04
N PRO A 163 -7.38 8.86 6.26
CA PRO A 163 -6.05 9.10 6.80
C PRO A 163 -5.98 10.40 7.60
N GLU A 164 -5.10 10.44 8.60
CA GLU A 164 -4.62 11.64 9.28
C GLU A 164 -3.11 11.67 9.21
N TYR A 165 -2.55 12.87 9.06
CA TYR A 165 -1.12 13.13 8.94
C TYR A 165 -0.64 14.08 10.03
N ARG A 166 0.63 13.91 10.43
CA ARG A 166 1.30 14.83 11.33
C ARG A 166 2.73 15.03 10.93
N PHE A 167 3.15 16.26 10.76
CA PHE A 167 4.50 16.63 10.32
C PHE A 167 5.37 17.07 11.48
N PHE A 168 6.65 16.70 11.40
CA PHE A 168 7.68 17.06 12.36
C PHE A 168 8.93 17.56 11.63
N LEU A 169 9.63 18.48 12.27
CA LEU A 169 11.02 18.76 11.97
C LEU A 169 11.88 17.80 12.79
N ARG A 170 12.72 17.03 12.15
CA ARG A 170 13.61 16.05 12.79
C ARG A 170 15.05 16.56 12.78
N ASP A 171 15.67 16.59 13.94
CA ASP A 171 17.12 16.73 14.08
C ASP A 171 17.74 15.33 14.00
N GLU A 172 18.40 15.03 12.89
CA GLU A 172 18.99 13.70 12.63
C GLU A 172 20.19 13.40 13.54
N SER A 173 20.87 14.44 14.05
CA SER A 173 22.02 14.26 14.95
C SER A 173 21.62 13.81 16.36
N THR A 174 20.44 14.23 16.81
CA THR A 174 19.93 13.95 18.15
C THR A 174 18.73 13.01 18.14
N GLY A 175 18.09 12.82 16.98
CA GLY A 175 16.82 12.11 16.83
C GLY A 175 15.62 12.87 17.41
N THR A 176 15.80 14.16 17.79
CA THR A 176 14.74 14.97 18.37
C THR A 176 13.72 15.39 17.31
N GLU A 177 12.43 15.29 17.62
CA GLU A 177 11.33 15.69 16.77
C GLU A 177 10.58 16.88 17.34
N THR A 178 10.42 17.92 16.53
CA THR A 178 9.63 19.11 16.86
C THR A 178 8.37 19.12 15.98
N PRO A 179 7.15 19.10 16.55
CA PRO A 179 5.94 19.08 15.76
C PRO A 179 5.76 20.37 14.96
N LEU A 180 5.50 20.24 13.66
CA LEU A 180 5.14 21.32 12.74
C LEU A 180 3.62 21.48 12.64
N THR A 181 2.86 20.38 12.78
CA THR A 181 1.39 20.39 12.75
C THR A 181 0.80 19.58 13.90
N ALA A 182 -0.49 19.75 14.15
CA ALA A 182 -1.31 18.76 14.83
C ALA A 182 -1.66 17.61 13.88
N TRP A 183 -2.35 16.57 14.36
CA TRP A 183 -2.98 15.59 13.47
C TRP A 183 -4.06 16.28 12.63
N GLN A 184 -4.04 16.07 11.33
CA GLN A 184 -4.94 16.70 10.35
C GLN A 184 -5.24 15.71 9.20
N THR A 185 -6.42 15.82 8.62
CA THR A 185 -6.83 15.00 7.47
C THR A 185 -6.24 15.52 6.16
N GLU A 186 -5.96 16.81 6.08
CA GLU A 186 -5.23 17.40 4.96
C GLU A 186 -3.76 17.05 5.08
N GLY A 187 -3.23 16.27 4.15
CA GLY A 187 -1.82 15.93 4.05
C GLY A 187 -0.97 17.09 3.54
N ILE A 188 -1.18 18.31 4.02
CA ILE A 188 -0.57 19.53 3.50
C ILE A 188 0.25 20.22 4.60
N LEU A 189 1.54 20.43 4.31
CA LEU A 189 2.42 21.32 5.09
C LEU A 189 2.82 22.50 4.20
N SER A 190 2.48 23.72 4.60
CA SER A 190 2.85 24.96 3.89
C SER A 190 3.71 25.83 4.78
N CYS A 191 4.84 26.29 4.28
CA CYS A 191 5.80 27.15 5.00
C CYS A 191 6.33 28.28 4.10
N ALA A 192 7.12 29.19 4.67
CA ALA A 192 7.78 30.23 3.86
C ALA A 192 8.76 29.60 2.88
N LYS A 193 8.92 30.21 1.72
CA LYS A 193 9.80 29.70 0.65
C LYS A 193 11.25 29.53 1.16
N GLY A 194 11.79 28.33 1.02
CA GLY A 194 13.14 27.97 1.46
C GLY A 194 13.30 27.73 2.96
N GLU A 195 12.24 27.86 3.75
CA GLU A 195 12.32 27.72 5.21
C GLU A 195 12.80 26.35 5.69
N LEU A 196 12.39 25.28 4.99
CA LEU A 196 12.71 23.91 5.34
C LEU A 196 13.78 23.28 4.41
N THR A 197 14.41 24.05 3.54
CA THR A 197 15.48 23.55 2.67
C THR A 197 16.64 22.99 3.49
N GLY A 198 17.06 21.76 3.22
CA GLY A 198 18.12 21.07 3.95
C GLY A 198 17.73 20.60 5.36
N ALA A 199 16.45 20.65 5.70
CA ALA A 199 15.92 20.06 6.92
C ALA A 199 15.40 18.65 6.64
N CYS A 200 15.32 17.80 7.67
CA CYS A 200 14.59 16.53 7.59
C CYS A 200 13.14 16.75 8.07
N ILE A 201 12.19 16.57 7.17
CA ILE A 201 10.76 16.56 7.48
C ILE A 201 10.34 15.12 7.67
N ARG A 202 9.79 14.79 8.84
CA ARG A 202 9.17 13.48 9.10
C ARG A 202 7.66 13.61 9.08
N VAL A 203 6.98 12.74 8.36
CA VAL A 203 5.52 12.59 8.43
C VAL A 203 5.17 11.26 9.06
N TYR A 204 4.18 11.28 9.93
CA TYR A 204 3.46 10.10 10.40
C TYR A 204 2.07 10.10 9.77
N ALA A 205 1.57 8.90 9.48
CA ALA A 205 0.19 8.70 9.02
C ALA A 205 -0.51 7.69 9.92
N ARG A 206 -1.83 7.85 10.10
CA ARG A 206 -2.68 6.87 10.80
C ARG A 206 -4.11 6.93 10.26
N ALA A 207 -4.90 5.90 10.56
CA ALA A 207 -6.35 5.99 10.39
C ALA A 207 -6.92 7.00 11.39
N GLN A 208 -7.90 7.79 10.99
CA GLN A 208 -8.52 8.84 11.80
C GLN A 208 -8.98 8.32 13.16
N GLY A 209 -8.48 8.94 14.23
CA GLY A 209 -8.75 8.53 15.60
C GLY A 209 -8.11 7.19 16.01
N GLY A 210 -7.26 6.61 15.18
CA GLY A 210 -6.51 5.41 15.49
C GLY A 210 -5.33 5.66 16.44
N GLU A 211 -4.67 4.57 16.83
CA GLU A 211 -3.42 4.64 17.60
C GLU A 211 -2.27 5.09 16.70
N ASP A 212 -1.29 5.77 17.28
CA ASP A 212 -0.07 6.15 16.59
C ASP A 212 0.80 4.91 16.37
N ASP A 213 1.24 4.68 15.15
CA ASP A 213 2.26 3.70 14.82
C ASP A 213 3.59 4.44 14.59
N PRO A 214 4.54 4.37 15.54
CA PRO A 214 5.80 5.09 15.41
C PRO A 214 6.69 4.58 14.29
N GLU A 215 6.42 3.40 13.74
CA GLU A 215 7.16 2.84 12.61
C GLU A 215 6.55 3.26 11.27
N LEU A 216 5.28 3.69 11.24
CA LEU A 216 4.64 4.20 10.05
C LEU A 216 4.96 5.68 9.84
N HIS A 217 6.14 5.95 9.35
CA HIS A 217 6.61 7.29 9.03
C HIS A 217 7.41 7.31 7.72
N PHE A 218 7.66 8.52 7.24
CA PHE A 218 8.54 8.77 6.10
C PHE A 218 9.38 10.02 6.39
N ASP A 219 10.69 9.91 6.15
CA ASP A 219 11.65 11.02 6.23
C ASP A 219 11.89 11.61 4.85
N PHE A 220 11.85 12.92 4.74
CA PHE A 220 11.97 13.66 3.49
C PHE A 220 12.92 14.85 3.64
N HIS A 221 13.81 15.04 2.67
CA HIS A 221 14.78 16.12 2.63
C HIS A 221 14.48 17.06 1.45
N PRO A 222 13.84 18.22 1.70
CA PRO A 222 13.54 19.18 0.65
C PRO A 222 14.80 19.63 -0.10
N GLY A 223 14.76 19.49 -1.43
CA GLY A 223 15.88 19.82 -2.34
C GLY A 223 16.87 18.69 -2.59
N GLU A 224 16.79 17.56 -1.86
CA GLU A 224 17.58 16.34 -2.09
C GLU A 224 16.71 15.20 -2.64
N ASP A 225 15.50 15.06 -2.11
CA ASP A 225 14.53 14.00 -2.46
C ASP A 225 13.47 14.57 -3.42
N GLU A 226 13.83 14.88 -4.68
CA GLU A 226 12.88 15.46 -5.64
C GLU A 226 11.97 14.41 -6.31
N GLU A 227 12.31 13.13 -6.28
CA GLU A 227 11.47 12.06 -6.82
C GLU A 227 10.76 11.31 -5.69
N PRO A 228 9.44 11.02 -5.82
CA PRO A 228 8.73 10.19 -4.86
C PRO A 228 9.29 8.76 -4.90
N CYS A 229 10.23 8.47 -4.04
CA CYS A 229 10.72 7.12 -3.85
C CYS A 229 9.67 6.37 -3.00
N LEU A 230 8.93 5.45 -3.61
CA LEU A 230 8.15 4.46 -2.87
C LEU A 230 9.14 3.60 -2.08
N GLN A 231 9.50 4.05 -0.89
CA GLN A 231 10.23 3.20 0.05
C GLN A 231 9.26 2.14 0.58
N VAL A 232 9.68 0.89 0.43
CA VAL A 232 8.96 -0.32 0.84
C VAL A 232 9.47 -0.77 2.19
#